data_b7b3f9905b3b2d825270d1d7a66704ee
#
_entry.id   b7b3f9905b3b2d825270d1d7a66704ee
#
_cell.length_a   1.000
_cell.length_b   1.000
_cell.length_c   1.000
_cell.angle_alpha   90.00
_cell.angle_beta   90.00
_cell.angle_gamma   90.00
#
_symmetry.space_group_name_H-M   'P 1'
#
loop_
_entity.id
_entity.type
_entity.pdbx_description
1 polymer ?
#
loop_
_entity_poly.entity_id
_entity_poly.type
_entity_poly.pdbx_seq_one_letter_code
_entity_poly.pdbx_strand_id
1 'polypeptide(L)'
;MRRTGFTLDVTLAAEPGEVLAVLGPNGSGKSTVLGALAGLIRPDEGWVRVGDRQITDAATDMHVLPHLRGVGLLAQQALLFPHLTALANVAFGPRAHGVPKREAEERARELLAAVDVAELADRRPARMSGGQQQRVALARALAPAPGLLLLDEPLAALDVDVTPAMRALLRRVIRDGKQTALLVTHSALDALVLADRVVVLTAGRVVEEGPVRDVLARPRNAFTARIAGLDLVPGVACPGGLLAPDGTVVAGRADIDLHEGEPAVAVFPPSAVSVFLDRPGGSPRNAVEVVLAALEPRGDIVRLRAAAPPGGPSWVDGLAADVTPAAVADLAVEPGARVWFVVKATEVAVHPTSR
;
A
#
# COMPACT_ATOMS: atom_id res chain seq x y z
N MET A 1 -4.08 -16.67 -13.51
CA MET A 1 -2.97 -17.38 -12.83
C MET A 1 -3.54 -18.14 -11.65
N ARG A 2 -3.45 -19.47 -11.66
CA ARG A 2 -4.05 -20.35 -10.63
C ARG A 2 -2.96 -20.93 -9.74
N ARG A 3 -3.15 -20.86 -8.43
CA ARG A 3 -2.34 -21.53 -7.42
C ARG A 3 -3.25 -22.23 -6.41
N THR A 4 -2.75 -23.18 -5.66
CA THR A 4 -3.55 -23.93 -4.67
C THR A 4 -4.27 -22.95 -3.73
N GLY A 5 -5.61 -22.85 -3.87
CA GLY A 5 -6.47 -21.95 -3.08
C GLY A 5 -6.48 -20.47 -3.48
N PHE A 6 -5.83 -20.09 -4.60
CA PHE A 6 -5.73 -18.68 -5.00
C PHE A 6 -5.74 -18.52 -6.54
N THR A 7 -6.53 -17.61 -7.06
CA THR A 7 -6.54 -17.23 -8.48
C THR A 7 -6.25 -15.74 -8.61
N LEU A 8 -5.17 -15.40 -9.32
CA LEU A 8 -4.89 -14.01 -9.71
C LEU A 8 -5.51 -13.75 -11.08
N ASP A 9 -6.45 -12.79 -11.12
CA ASP A 9 -7.14 -12.34 -12.33
C ASP A 9 -7.16 -10.80 -12.33
N VAL A 10 -6.17 -10.21 -12.99
CA VAL A 10 -5.93 -8.76 -12.95
C VAL A 10 -5.52 -8.25 -14.33
N THR A 11 -5.97 -7.04 -14.63
CA THR A 11 -5.45 -6.21 -15.73
C THR A 11 -4.87 -4.95 -15.12
N LEU A 12 -3.60 -4.66 -15.40
CA LEU A 12 -2.89 -3.49 -14.90
C LEU A 12 -2.24 -2.76 -16.06
N ALA A 13 -2.28 -1.43 -16.02
CA ALA A 13 -1.59 -0.58 -16.97
C ALA A 13 -0.97 0.62 -16.25
N ALA A 14 0.23 0.99 -16.69
CA ALA A 14 0.90 2.22 -16.27
C ALA A 14 1.42 2.95 -17.50
N GLU A 15 1.25 4.28 -17.51
CA GLU A 15 1.75 5.14 -18.59
C GLU A 15 3.28 5.35 -18.47
N PRO A 16 3.97 5.69 -19.55
CA PRO A 16 5.39 6.02 -19.49
C PRO A 16 5.69 7.14 -18.47
N GLY A 17 6.60 6.85 -17.53
CA GLY A 17 6.96 7.77 -16.43
C GLY A 17 5.98 7.79 -15.27
N GLU A 18 4.91 7.01 -15.31
CA GLU A 18 3.95 6.85 -14.22
C GLU A 18 4.48 5.89 -13.14
N VAL A 19 4.16 6.18 -11.90
CA VAL A 19 4.35 5.29 -10.77
C VAL A 19 3.00 4.73 -10.33
N LEU A 20 2.77 3.44 -10.57
CA LEU A 20 1.58 2.72 -10.14
C LEU A 20 1.84 1.99 -8.83
N ALA A 21 1.12 2.37 -7.76
CA ALA A 21 1.16 1.61 -6.51
C ALA A 21 0.19 0.42 -6.55
N VAL A 22 0.63 -0.71 -6.01
CA VAL A 22 -0.21 -1.90 -5.78
C VAL A 22 -0.33 -2.12 -4.29
N LEU A 23 -1.50 -1.89 -3.75
CA LEU A 23 -1.87 -2.11 -2.35
C LEU A 23 -2.72 -3.37 -2.22
N GLY A 24 -2.83 -3.90 -1.01
CA GLY A 24 -3.70 -5.04 -0.72
C GLY A 24 -3.23 -5.82 0.51
N PRO A 25 -4.10 -6.59 1.15
CA PRO A 25 -3.74 -7.43 2.29
C PRO A 25 -2.70 -8.49 1.93
N ASN A 26 -2.12 -9.12 2.94
CA ASN A 26 -1.23 -10.25 2.73
C ASN A 26 -1.98 -11.38 2.00
N GLY A 27 -1.31 -12.02 1.04
CA GLY A 27 -1.94 -13.07 0.21
C GLY A 27 -2.83 -12.55 -0.92
N SER A 28 -2.99 -11.23 -1.14
CA SER A 28 -3.83 -10.70 -2.22
C SER A 28 -3.27 -10.88 -3.64
N GLY A 29 -1.99 -11.28 -3.78
CA GLY A 29 -1.36 -11.54 -5.07
C GLY A 29 -0.31 -10.53 -5.51
N LYS A 30 0.04 -9.52 -4.70
CA LYS A 30 1.02 -8.47 -5.03
C LYS A 30 2.37 -9.02 -5.50
N SER A 31 2.98 -9.90 -4.71
CA SER A 31 4.26 -10.53 -5.07
C SER A 31 4.15 -11.46 -6.28
N THR A 32 2.96 -12.01 -6.54
CA THR A 32 2.68 -12.80 -7.74
C THR A 32 2.67 -11.93 -8.99
N VAL A 33 2.05 -10.73 -8.91
CA VAL A 33 2.11 -9.72 -9.97
C VAL A 33 3.55 -9.32 -10.26
N LEU A 34 4.32 -8.93 -9.23
CA LEU A 34 5.74 -8.60 -9.39
C LEU A 34 6.55 -9.73 -10.01
N GLY A 35 6.34 -10.97 -9.53
CA GLY A 35 7.02 -12.14 -10.05
C GLY A 35 6.68 -12.42 -11.52
N ALA A 36 5.44 -12.21 -11.95
CA ALA A 36 5.03 -12.36 -13.35
C ALA A 36 5.69 -11.28 -14.24
N LEU A 37 5.72 -10.02 -13.79
CA LEU A 37 6.38 -8.92 -14.51
C LEU A 37 7.90 -9.12 -14.58
N ALA A 38 8.53 -9.54 -13.49
CA ALA A 38 9.95 -9.84 -13.45
C ALA A 38 10.35 -11.11 -14.24
N GLY A 39 9.39 -11.96 -14.60
CA GLY A 39 9.65 -13.24 -15.29
C GLY A 39 10.08 -14.38 -14.37
N LEU A 40 9.91 -14.20 -13.07
CA LEU A 40 10.18 -15.23 -12.06
C LEU A 40 9.02 -16.22 -11.94
N ILE A 41 7.85 -15.82 -12.38
CA ILE A 41 6.63 -16.62 -12.37
C ILE A 41 6.02 -16.55 -13.77
N ARG A 42 5.64 -17.71 -14.30
CA ARG A 42 4.95 -17.79 -15.58
C ARG A 42 3.43 -17.79 -15.35
N PRO A 43 2.66 -16.87 -15.97
CA PRO A 43 1.21 -16.89 -15.90
C PRO A 43 0.63 -18.05 -16.72
N ASP A 44 -0.48 -18.64 -16.28
CA ASP A 44 -1.20 -19.70 -17.01
C ASP A 44 -1.91 -19.12 -18.24
N GLU A 45 -2.40 -17.89 -18.14
CA GLU A 45 -3.15 -17.18 -19.17
C GLU A 45 -2.76 -15.69 -19.15
N GLY A 46 -2.95 -15.01 -20.30
CA GLY A 46 -2.69 -13.59 -20.43
C GLY A 46 -1.31 -13.24 -20.97
N TRP A 47 -0.97 -11.98 -20.90
CA TRP A 47 0.26 -11.42 -21.48
C TRP A 47 0.85 -10.32 -20.62
N VAL A 48 2.14 -10.03 -20.86
CA VAL A 48 2.86 -8.87 -20.27
C VAL A 48 3.60 -8.14 -21.38
N ARG A 49 3.45 -6.81 -21.41
CA ARG A 49 4.14 -5.90 -22.33
C ARG A 49 4.84 -4.77 -21.56
N VAL A 50 6.05 -4.43 -21.97
CA VAL A 50 6.81 -3.29 -21.45
C VAL A 50 7.20 -2.40 -22.64
N GLY A 51 6.68 -1.19 -22.66
CA GLY A 51 6.70 -0.35 -23.86
C GLY A 51 6.02 -1.07 -25.03
N ASP A 52 6.67 -1.10 -26.18
CA ASP A 52 6.17 -1.78 -27.38
C ASP A 52 6.50 -3.28 -27.41
N ARG A 53 7.27 -3.77 -26.43
CA ARG A 53 7.76 -5.15 -26.41
C ARG A 53 6.88 -6.05 -25.55
N GLN A 54 6.29 -7.08 -26.20
CA GLN A 54 5.67 -8.18 -25.48
C GLN A 54 6.75 -9.10 -24.92
N ILE A 55 6.69 -9.37 -23.61
CA ILE A 55 7.70 -10.15 -22.87
C ILE A 55 7.16 -11.45 -22.26
N THR A 56 5.85 -11.59 -22.24
CA THR A 56 5.16 -12.84 -21.91
C THR A 56 3.85 -12.90 -22.69
N ASP A 57 3.55 -14.08 -23.21
CA ASP A 57 2.26 -14.40 -23.83
C ASP A 57 2.00 -15.90 -23.64
N ALA A 58 1.01 -16.22 -22.79
CA ALA A 58 0.68 -17.59 -22.48
C ALA A 58 0.07 -18.35 -23.69
N ALA A 59 -0.63 -17.63 -24.58
CA ALA A 59 -1.27 -18.25 -25.76
C ALA A 59 -0.25 -18.73 -26.81
N THR A 60 0.89 -18.02 -26.92
CA THR A 60 1.97 -18.34 -27.86
C THR A 60 3.17 -19.04 -27.21
N ASP A 61 3.06 -19.38 -25.92
CA ASP A 61 4.16 -19.94 -25.10
C ASP A 61 5.38 -19.02 -24.97
N MET A 62 5.22 -17.72 -25.26
CA MET A 62 6.30 -16.74 -25.14
C MET A 62 6.60 -16.42 -23.67
N HIS A 63 7.85 -16.58 -23.26
CA HIS A 63 8.30 -16.20 -21.94
C HIS A 63 9.76 -15.75 -21.99
N VAL A 64 9.99 -14.44 -22.08
CA VAL A 64 11.32 -13.86 -22.06
C VAL A 64 11.95 -14.05 -20.69
N LEU A 65 13.19 -14.52 -20.65
CA LEU A 65 13.94 -14.75 -19.41
C LEU A 65 14.12 -13.45 -18.61
N PRO A 66 14.15 -13.49 -17.27
CA PRO A 66 14.20 -12.31 -16.40
C PRO A 66 15.24 -11.27 -16.81
N HIS A 67 16.47 -11.70 -17.06
CA HIS A 67 17.60 -10.82 -17.40
C HIS A 67 17.50 -10.17 -18.79
N LEU A 68 16.59 -10.62 -19.65
CA LEU A 68 16.34 -10.09 -21.00
C LEU A 68 15.09 -9.22 -21.09
N ARG A 69 14.35 -9.03 -19.98
CA ARG A 69 13.07 -8.30 -19.97
C ARG A 69 13.19 -6.78 -20.02
N GLY A 70 14.36 -6.21 -19.70
CA GLY A 70 14.51 -4.78 -19.51
C GLY A 70 13.76 -4.26 -18.27
N VAL A 71 13.64 -5.11 -17.25
CA VAL A 71 12.94 -4.81 -15.98
C VAL A 71 13.96 -4.77 -14.85
N GLY A 72 13.96 -3.71 -14.07
CA GLY A 72 14.72 -3.60 -12.82
C GLY A 72 13.88 -4.04 -11.64
N LEU A 73 14.46 -4.81 -10.72
CA LEU A 73 13.76 -5.24 -9.49
C LEU A 73 14.55 -4.82 -8.25
N LEU A 74 13.90 -4.03 -7.40
CA LEU A 74 14.31 -3.79 -6.02
C LEU A 74 13.41 -4.62 -5.11
N ALA A 75 13.95 -5.72 -4.60
CA ALA A 75 13.26 -6.60 -3.67
C ALA A 75 13.24 -6.01 -2.25
N GLN A 76 12.37 -6.51 -1.38
CA GLN A 76 12.24 -6.12 0.02
C GLN A 76 13.58 -6.19 0.77
N GLN A 77 14.37 -7.24 0.52
CA GLN A 77 15.77 -7.32 0.96
C GLN A 77 16.70 -6.88 -0.15
N ALA A 78 17.80 -6.22 0.18
CA ALA A 78 18.75 -5.68 -0.79
C ALA A 78 19.38 -6.75 -1.72
N LEU A 79 19.51 -8.00 -1.26
CA LEU A 79 20.02 -9.16 -2.02
C LEU A 79 21.29 -8.84 -2.84
N LEU A 80 22.23 -8.08 -2.26
CA LEU A 80 23.50 -7.76 -2.89
C LEU A 80 24.39 -8.98 -2.99
N PHE A 81 25.25 -9.03 -4.00
CA PHE A 81 26.29 -10.04 -4.12
C PHE A 81 27.33 -9.84 -3.02
N PRO A 82 27.45 -10.75 -2.02
CA PRO A 82 28.23 -10.50 -0.81
C PRO A 82 29.73 -10.43 -1.06
N HIS A 83 30.23 -11.06 -2.12
CA HIS A 83 31.63 -11.09 -2.53
C HIS A 83 32.07 -9.88 -3.38
N LEU A 84 31.12 -9.09 -3.89
CA LEU A 84 31.35 -7.90 -4.71
C LEU A 84 31.30 -6.63 -3.86
N THR A 85 32.06 -5.60 -4.26
CA THR A 85 31.93 -4.23 -3.73
C THR A 85 30.62 -3.57 -4.17
N ALA A 86 30.26 -2.41 -3.60
CA ALA A 86 29.10 -1.63 -4.07
C ALA A 86 29.21 -1.29 -5.56
N LEU A 87 30.35 -0.77 -5.97
CA LEU A 87 30.63 -0.44 -7.38
C LEU A 87 30.44 -1.67 -8.28
N ALA A 88 31.03 -2.81 -7.90
CA ALA A 88 30.92 -4.03 -8.69
C ALA A 88 29.49 -4.62 -8.70
N ASN A 89 28.73 -4.48 -7.61
CA ASN A 89 27.31 -4.83 -7.58
C ASN A 89 26.49 -4.01 -8.58
N VAL A 90 26.68 -2.68 -8.62
CA VAL A 90 25.96 -1.79 -9.52
C VAL A 90 26.38 -1.99 -10.97
N ALA A 91 27.68 -2.14 -11.23
CA ALA A 91 28.22 -2.37 -12.58
C ALA A 91 27.88 -3.77 -13.14
N PHE A 92 27.39 -4.70 -12.32
CA PHE A 92 27.17 -6.10 -12.72
C PHE A 92 26.17 -6.21 -13.87
N GLY A 93 25.00 -5.57 -13.77
CA GLY A 93 23.94 -5.61 -14.78
C GLY A 93 24.42 -5.12 -16.15
N PRO A 94 24.92 -3.88 -16.29
CA PRO A 94 25.47 -3.38 -17.53
C PRO A 94 26.54 -4.29 -18.14
N ARG A 95 27.48 -4.77 -17.33
CA ARG A 95 28.52 -5.70 -17.79
C ARG A 95 27.98 -7.02 -18.31
N ALA A 96 26.97 -7.58 -17.66
CA ALA A 96 26.28 -8.80 -18.10
C ALA A 96 25.56 -8.59 -19.44
N HIS A 97 25.22 -7.35 -19.81
CA HIS A 97 24.67 -6.97 -21.10
C HIS A 97 25.73 -6.51 -22.12
N GLY A 98 27.01 -6.74 -21.85
CA GLY A 98 28.09 -6.47 -22.81
C GLY A 98 28.65 -5.04 -22.77
N VAL A 99 28.23 -4.20 -21.82
CA VAL A 99 28.82 -2.85 -21.66
C VAL A 99 30.29 -2.98 -21.20
N PRO A 100 31.23 -2.25 -21.82
CA PRO A 100 32.63 -2.27 -21.43
C PRO A 100 32.81 -1.95 -19.94
N LYS A 101 33.80 -2.60 -19.29
CA LYS A 101 34.02 -2.46 -17.84
C LYS A 101 34.13 -1.01 -17.39
N ARG A 102 34.89 -0.19 -18.10
CA ARG A 102 35.11 1.23 -17.77
C ARG A 102 33.79 2.02 -17.77
N GLU A 103 33.00 1.87 -18.82
CA GLU A 103 31.72 2.56 -18.96
C GLU A 103 30.72 2.09 -17.90
N ALA A 104 30.64 0.78 -17.64
CA ALA A 104 29.79 0.23 -16.58
C ALA A 104 30.17 0.74 -15.19
N GLU A 105 31.47 0.90 -14.90
CA GLU A 105 31.96 1.44 -13.63
C GLU A 105 31.72 2.96 -13.52
N GLU A 106 31.87 3.74 -14.60
CA GLU A 106 31.57 5.16 -14.63
C GLU A 106 30.10 5.38 -14.32
N ARG A 107 29.20 4.68 -15.01
CA ARG A 107 27.75 4.70 -14.74
C ARG A 107 27.42 4.25 -13.32
N ALA A 108 28.10 3.23 -12.80
CA ALA A 108 27.88 2.77 -11.44
C ALA A 108 28.27 3.83 -10.40
N ARG A 109 29.34 4.61 -10.62
CA ARG A 109 29.71 5.72 -9.73
C ARG A 109 28.68 6.83 -9.74
N GLU A 110 28.17 7.20 -10.92
CA GLU A 110 27.10 8.20 -11.07
C GLU A 110 25.84 7.78 -10.28
N LEU A 111 25.43 6.52 -10.43
CA LEU A 111 24.28 6.00 -9.72
C LEU A 111 24.50 5.88 -8.19
N LEU A 112 25.68 5.49 -7.75
CA LEU A 112 26.02 5.49 -6.31
C LEU A 112 26.00 6.91 -5.73
N ALA A 113 26.43 7.92 -6.51
CA ALA A 113 26.31 9.32 -6.12
C ALA A 113 24.84 9.77 -6.08
N ALA A 114 24.05 9.41 -7.09
CA ALA A 114 22.61 9.75 -7.15
C ALA A 114 21.79 9.17 -5.97
N VAL A 115 22.25 8.04 -5.39
CA VAL A 115 21.61 7.43 -4.21
C VAL A 115 22.35 7.75 -2.90
N ASP A 116 23.21 8.76 -2.88
CA ASP A 116 23.93 9.28 -1.70
C ASP A 116 24.77 8.22 -0.95
N VAL A 117 25.52 7.38 -1.70
CA VAL A 117 26.45 6.36 -1.15
C VAL A 117 27.73 6.22 -1.99
N ALA A 118 28.19 7.28 -2.64
CA ALA A 118 29.40 7.26 -3.47
C ALA A 118 30.65 6.83 -2.68
N GLU A 119 30.76 7.20 -1.41
CA GLU A 119 31.86 6.89 -0.52
C GLU A 119 31.95 5.38 -0.16
N LEU A 120 30.90 4.63 -0.47
CA LEU A 120 30.83 3.19 -0.21
C LEU A 120 31.26 2.34 -1.42
N ALA A 121 31.69 2.96 -2.52
CA ALA A 121 31.99 2.26 -3.78
C ALA A 121 32.85 1.00 -3.62
N ASP A 122 33.90 1.07 -2.77
CA ASP A 122 34.83 -0.02 -2.54
C ASP A 122 34.45 -0.94 -1.36
N ARG A 123 33.33 -0.63 -0.65
CA ARG A 123 32.89 -1.46 0.47
C ARG A 123 32.08 -2.68 -0.02
N ARG A 124 32.18 -3.78 0.73
CA ARG A 124 31.35 -4.98 0.56
C ARG A 124 30.09 -4.89 1.43
N PRO A 125 28.99 -5.57 1.05
CA PRO A 125 27.71 -5.53 1.77
C PRO A 125 27.82 -5.80 3.27
N ALA A 126 28.68 -6.74 3.71
CA ALA A 126 28.89 -7.05 5.13
C ALA A 126 29.40 -5.86 5.99
N ARG A 127 29.87 -4.78 5.36
CA ARG A 127 30.37 -3.57 6.03
C ARG A 127 29.43 -2.36 5.82
N MET A 128 28.17 -2.60 5.47
CA MET A 128 27.15 -1.58 5.21
C MET A 128 25.96 -1.79 6.13
N SER A 129 25.33 -0.70 6.55
CA SER A 129 24.02 -0.77 7.20
C SER A 129 22.92 -1.25 6.24
N GLY A 130 21.77 -1.71 6.76
CA GLY A 130 20.65 -2.14 5.93
C GLY A 130 20.17 -1.05 4.95
N GLY A 131 20.07 0.20 5.41
CA GLY A 131 19.71 1.34 4.55
C GLY A 131 20.75 1.63 3.45
N GLN A 132 22.05 1.49 3.76
CA GLN A 132 23.12 1.62 2.76
C GLN A 132 23.04 0.50 1.71
N GLN A 133 22.82 -0.74 2.14
CA GLN A 133 22.62 -1.87 1.22
C GLN A 133 21.41 -1.64 0.31
N GLN A 134 20.31 -1.11 0.84
CA GLN A 134 19.09 -0.82 0.06
C GLN A 134 19.35 0.26 -0.99
N ARG A 135 20.10 1.32 -0.68
CA ARG A 135 20.52 2.36 -1.64
C ARG A 135 21.39 1.76 -2.76
N VAL A 136 22.35 0.92 -2.42
CA VAL A 136 23.18 0.21 -3.43
C VAL A 136 22.33 -0.72 -4.29
N ALA A 137 21.34 -1.42 -3.72
CA ALA A 137 20.43 -2.28 -4.46
C ALA A 137 19.53 -1.48 -5.42
N LEU A 138 19.11 -0.28 -5.02
CA LEU A 138 18.38 0.65 -5.91
C LEU A 138 19.25 1.08 -7.09
N ALA A 139 20.49 1.51 -6.84
CA ALA A 139 21.45 1.85 -7.90
C ALA A 139 21.67 0.67 -8.85
N ARG A 140 21.80 -0.55 -8.33
CA ARG A 140 21.94 -1.78 -9.13
C ARG A 140 20.73 -2.05 -10.00
N ALA A 141 19.52 -1.84 -9.48
CA ALA A 141 18.29 -2.04 -10.24
C ALA A 141 18.14 -1.03 -11.40
N LEU A 142 18.64 0.19 -11.22
CA LEU A 142 18.63 1.26 -12.21
C LEU A 142 19.77 1.18 -13.25
N ALA A 143 20.88 0.52 -12.90
CA ALA A 143 22.07 0.51 -13.75
C ALA A 143 21.85 0.01 -15.18
N PRO A 144 21.01 -1.01 -15.46
CA PRO A 144 20.70 -1.45 -16.81
C PRO A 144 19.79 -0.48 -17.61
N ALA A 145 19.36 0.66 -17.05
CA ALA A 145 18.33 1.56 -17.60
C ALA A 145 17.03 0.81 -17.95
N PRO A 146 16.36 0.22 -16.97
CA PRO A 146 15.18 -0.59 -17.22
C PRO A 146 14.02 0.25 -17.76
N GLY A 147 13.22 -0.33 -18.68
CA GLY A 147 11.97 0.28 -19.13
C GLY A 147 10.88 0.28 -18.07
N LEU A 148 10.98 -0.64 -17.08
CA LEU A 148 10.08 -0.75 -15.94
C LEU A 148 10.87 -1.05 -14.66
N LEU A 149 10.64 -0.27 -13.61
CA LEU A 149 11.20 -0.50 -12.28
C LEU A 149 10.14 -1.15 -11.36
N LEU A 150 10.46 -2.29 -10.81
CA LEU A 150 9.63 -2.99 -9.82
C LEU A 150 10.20 -2.76 -8.42
N LEU A 151 9.37 -2.30 -7.50
CA LEU A 151 9.73 -1.98 -6.12
C LEU A 151 8.85 -2.83 -5.18
N ASP A 152 9.45 -3.80 -4.51
CA ASP A 152 8.76 -4.70 -3.58
C ASP A 152 9.01 -4.26 -2.14
N GLU A 153 8.05 -3.55 -1.56
CA GLU A 153 8.12 -3.00 -0.19
C GLU A 153 9.46 -2.32 0.14
N PRO A 154 9.92 -1.36 -0.67
CA PRO A 154 11.30 -0.86 -0.65
C PRO A 154 11.69 -0.17 0.67
N LEU A 155 10.72 0.16 1.52
CA LEU A 155 10.92 0.88 2.78
C LEU A 155 10.60 0.03 4.02
N ALA A 156 10.01 -1.16 3.87
CA ALA A 156 9.49 -1.95 4.99
C ALA A 156 10.57 -2.48 5.95
N ALA A 157 11.79 -2.69 5.46
CA ALA A 157 12.90 -3.24 6.25
C ALA A 157 13.83 -2.16 6.85
N LEU A 158 13.42 -0.88 6.77
CA LEU A 158 14.23 0.25 7.24
C LEU A 158 13.73 0.75 8.59
N ASP A 159 14.66 1.22 9.41
CA ASP A 159 14.36 1.91 10.66
C ASP A 159 13.52 3.16 10.42
N VAL A 160 12.68 3.52 11.40
CA VAL A 160 11.77 4.66 11.34
C VAL A 160 12.51 5.97 11.01
N ASP A 161 13.69 6.16 11.58
CA ASP A 161 14.51 7.37 11.38
C ASP A 161 15.12 7.45 9.97
N VAL A 162 15.36 6.30 9.30
CA VAL A 162 15.97 6.23 7.97
C VAL A 162 14.91 6.31 6.86
N THR A 163 13.70 5.85 7.15
CA THR A 163 12.61 5.75 6.17
C THR A 163 12.26 7.06 5.47
N PRO A 164 12.16 8.24 6.15
CA PRO A 164 11.85 9.51 5.48
C PRO A 164 12.91 9.92 4.45
N ALA A 165 14.19 9.76 4.78
CA ALA A 165 15.29 10.09 3.85
C ALA A 165 15.29 9.15 2.64
N MET A 166 15.05 7.86 2.84
CA MET A 166 14.96 6.88 1.75
C MET A 166 13.73 7.12 0.86
N ARG A 167 12.59 7.52 1.43
CA ARG A 167 11.40 7.91 0.66
C ARG A 167 11.67 9.12 -0.22
N ALA A 168 12.30 10.16 0.32
CA ALA A 168 12.68 11.35 -0.44
C ALA A 168 13.66 11.01 -1.58
N LEU A 169 14.63 10.14 -1.32
CA LEU A 169 15.58 9.63 -2.31
C LEU A 169 14.87 8.87 -3.44
N LEU A 170 14.03 7.91 -3.11
CA LEU A 170 13.24 7.15 -4.09
C LEU A 170 12.41 8.08 -4.98
N ARG A 171 11.70 9.04 -4.36
CA ARG A 171 10.92 10.04 -5.11
C ARG A 171 11.79 10.81 -6.09
N ARG A 172 12.93 11.34 -5.64
CA ARG A 172 13.88 12.09 -6.49
C ARG A 172 14.34 11.25 -7.67
N VAL A 173 14.90 10.07 -7.40
CA VAL A 173 15.48 9.19 -8.42
C VAL A 173 14.44 8.75 -9.47
N ILE A 174 13.23 8.41 -9.04
CA ILE A 174 12.16 7.99 -9.94
C ILE A 174 11.67 9.16 -10.79
N ARG A 175 11.45 10.34 -10.18
CA ARG A 175 10.91 11.52 -10.89
C ARG A 175 11.92 12.15 -11.82
N ASP A 176 13.17 12.34 -11.38
CA ASP A 176 14.23 12.93 -12.20
C ASP A 176 14.56 12.03 -13.40
N GLY A 177 14.53 10.70 -13.17
CA GLY A 177 14.73 9.70 -14.22
C GLY A 177 13.50 9.46 -15.12
N LYS A 178 12.35 10.08 -14.84
CA LYS A 178 11.06 9.79 -15.52
C LYS A 178 10.80 8.29 -15.62
N GLN A 179 11.13 7.57 -14.55
CA GLN A 179 11.10 6.11 -14.52
C GLN A 179 9.66 5.60 -14.39
N THR A 180 9.21 4.78 -15.32
CA THR A 180 7.98 4.01 -15.12
C THR A 180 8.21 2.98 -14.03
N ALA A 181 7.35 2.97 -12.99
CA ALA A 181 7.55 2.07 -11.88
C ALA A 181 6.25 1.43 -11.38
N LEU A 182 6.37 0.20 -10.85
CA LEU A 182 5.32 -0.46 -10.09
C LEU A 182 5.82 -0.61 -8.65
N LEU A 183 5.11 0.01 -7.72
CA LEU A 183 5.43 0.02 -6.30
C LEU A 183 4.46 -0.88 -5.53
N VAL A 184 4.93 -1.97 -4.98
CA VAL A 184 4.17 -2.73 -3.98
C VAL A 184 4.48 -2.17 -2.60
N THR A 185 3.45 -1.80 -1.86
CA THR A 185 3.57 -1.32 -0.48
C THR A 185 2.29 -1.61 0.32
N HIS A 186 2.40 -1.61 1.64
CA HIS A 186 1.25 -1.61 2.56
C HIS A 186 1.08 -0.26 3.28
N SER A 187 1.90 0.74 2.94
CA SER A 187 1.87 2.09 3.53
C SER A 187 1.13 3.07 2.63
N ALA A 188 0.05 3.65 3.14
CA ALA A 188 -0.66 4.74 2.45
C ALA A 188 0.25 5.94 2.19
N LEU A 189 1.14 6.26 3.16
CA LEU A 189 2.08 7.37 3.03
C LEU A 189 3.08 7.15 1.90
N ASP A 190 3.59 5.92 1.74
CA ASP A 190 4.52 5.60 0.65
C ASP A 190 3.82 5.72 -0.70
N ALA A 191 2.60 5.18 -0.83
CA ALA A 191 1.78 5.33 -2.03
C ALA A 191 1.52 6.81 -2.34
N LEU A 192 1.10 7.60 -1.33
CA LEU A 192 0.77 9.03 -1.51
C LEU A 192 1.96 9.89 -1.96
N VAL A 193 3.18 9.57 -1.46
CA VAL A 193 4.39 10.34 -1.74
C VAL A 193 5.04 9.91 -3.05
N LEU A 194 5.01 8.62 -3.37
CA LEU A 194 5.78 8.06 -4.49
C LEU A 194 4.94 7.82 -5.74
N ALA A 195 3.66 7.45 -5.61
CA ALA A 195 2.84 7.01 -6.72
C ALA A 195 1.88 8.09 -7.26
N ASP A 196 1.49 7.94 -8.52
CA ASP A 196 0.49 8.76 -9.20
C ASP A 196 -0.90 8.12 -9.07
N ARG A 197 -0.97 6.82 -9.35
CA ARG A 197 -2.18 6.01 -9.24
C ARG A 197 -1.96 4.82 -8.33
N VAL A 198 -3.04 4.28 -7.84
CA VAL A 198 -3.07 3.09 -7.00
C VAL A 198 -4.07 2.08 -7.52
N VAL A 199 -3.70 0.83 -7.40
CA VAL A 199 -4.57 -0.33 -7.57
C VAL A 199 -4.61 -1.10 -6.26
N VAL A 200 -5.80 -1.40 -5.77
CA VAL A 200 -6.00 -2.21 -4.56
C VAL A 200 -6.40 -3.62 -4.97
N LEU A 201 -5.58 -4.59 -4.56
CA LEU A 201 -5.82 -6.01 -4.80
C LEU A 201 -6.43 -6.67 -3.58
N THR A 202 -7.52 -7.41 -3.78
CA THR A 202 -8.11 -8.30 -2.76
C THR A 202 -8.46 -9.64 -3.40
N ALA A 203 -8.04 -10.73 -2.78
CA ALA A 203 -8.30 -12.10 -3.25
C ALA A 203 -7.98 -12.30 -4.74
N GLY A 204 -6.89 -11.70 -5.23
CA GLY A 204 -6.42 -11.85 -6.62
C GLY A 204 -7.16 -11.01 -7.65
N ARG A 205 -7.98 -10.04 -7.23
CA ARG A 205 -8.72 -9.14 -8.13
C ARG A 205 -8.48 -7.69 -7.76
N VAL A 206 -8.59 -6.82 -8.75
CA VAL A 206 -8.63 -5.37 -8.53
C VAL A 206 -10.00 -5.00 -7.96
N VAL A 207 -10.02 -4.34 -6.79
CA VAL A 207 -11.25 -3.89 -6.13
C VAL A 207 -11.39 -2.37 -6.13
N GLU A 208 -10.28 -1.64 -6.22
CA GLU A 208 -10.25 -0.19 -6.37
C GLU A 208 -9.07 0.21 -7.25
N GLU A 209 -9.25 1.27 -8.02
CA GLU A 209 -8.21 1.87 -8.86
C GLU A 209 -8.50 3.36 -9.05
N GLY A 210 -7.43 4.17 -9.12
CA GLY A 210 -7.55 5.59 -9.40
C GLY A 210 -6.35 6.40 -8.92
N PRO A 211 -6.41 7.75 -9.02
CA PRO A 211 -5.43 8.63 -8.40
C PRO A 211 -5.29 8.32 -6.90
N VAL A 212 -4.05 8.26 -6.40
CA VAL A 212 -3.80 7.84 -4.99
C VAL A 212 -4.59 8.68 -4.00
N ARG A 213 -4.67 10.00 -4.22
CA ARG A 213 -5.38 10.93 -3.32
C ARG A 213 -6.87 10.62 -3.24
N ASP A 214 -7.48 10.31 -4.38
CA ASP A 214 -8.93 10.06 -4.46
C ASP A 214 -9.29 8.74 -3.78
N VAL A 215 -8.52 7.68 -4.06
CA VAL A 215 -8.74 6.36 -3.46
C VAL A 215 -8.54 6.38 -1.94
N LEU A 216 -7.51 7.09 -1.44
CA LEU A 216 -7.26 7.18 0.00
C LEU A 216 -8.21 8.13 0.72
N ALA A 217 -8.70 9.18 0.05
CA ALA A 217 -9.69 10.11 0.63
C ALA A 217 -11.11 9.51 0.67
N ARG A 218 -11.44 8.63 -0.28
CA ARG A 218 -12.77 8.01 -0.44
C ARG A 218 -12.65 6.50 -0.60
N PRO A 219 -12.18 5.79 0.43
CA PRO A 219 -12.00 4.34 0.37
C PRO A 219 -13.35 3.62 0.25
N ARG A 220 -13.40 2.60 -0.61
CA ARG A 220 -14.62 1.85 -0.92
C ARG A 220 -14.65 0.45 -0.34
N ASN A 221 -13.56 0.04 0.26
CA ASN A 221 -13.45 -1.23 0.97
C ASN A 221 -12.71 -1.06 2.30
N ALA A 222 -12.93 -2.02 3.20
CA ALA A 222 -12.38 -1.98 4.56
C ALA A 222 -10.83 -1.98 4.61
N PHE A 223 -10.16 -2.59 3.63
CA PHE A 223 -8.70 -2.57 3.57
C PHE A 223 -8.18 -1.16 3.28
N THR A 224 -8.71 -0.51 2.23
CA THR A 224 -8.32 0.85 1.84
C THR A 224 -8.62 1.85 2.97
N ALA A 225 -9.80 1.76 3.59
CA ALA A 225 -10.17 2.59 4.73
C ALA A 225 -9.14 2.46 5.87
N ARG A 226 -8.81 1.21 6.25
CA ARG A 226 -7.87 0.94 7.33
C ARG A 226 -6.47 1.51 7.07
N ILE A 227 -5.94 1.36 5.85
CA ILE A 227 -4.61 1.92 5.52
C ILE A 227 -4.65 3.44 5.40
N ALA A 228 -5.79 4.02 4.98
CA ALA A 228 -6.03 5.46 4.99
C ALA A 228 -6.26 6.02 6.41
N GLY A 229 -6.36 5.15 7.42
CA GLY A 229 -6.61 5.55 8.80
C GLY A 229 -8.05 5.94 9.08
N LEU A 230 -9.00 5.44 8.29
CA LEU A 230 -10.43 5.71 8.39
C LEU A 230 -11.19 4.46 8.85
N ASP A 231 -12.28 4.68 9.54
CA ASP A 231 -13.32 3.67 9.79
C ASP A 231 -14.27 3.61 8.60
N LEU A 232 -14.83 2.42 8.33
CA LEU A 232 -15.76 2.19 7.23
C LEU A 232 -16.91 1.27 7.66
N VAL A 233 -18.12 1.71 7.37
CA VAL A 233 -19.35 0.92 7.53
C VAL A 233 -19.93 0.65 6.14
N PRO A 234 -20.10 -0.61 5.72
CA PRO A 234 -20.74 -0.95 4.45
C PRO A 234 -22.26 -0.93 4.58
N GLY A 235 -22.95 -0.64 3.47
CA GLY A 235 -24.42 -0.66 3.45
C GLY A 235 -25.00 -0.18 2.13
N VAL A 236 -26.18 0.38 2.21
CA VAL A 236 -26.87 1.02 1.08
C VAL A 236 -27.29 2.44 1.45
N ALA A 237 -27.27 3.33 0.47
CA ALA A 237 -27.66 4.72 0.67
C ALA A 237 -29.15 4.81 1.10
N CYS A 238 -29.40 5.66 2.09
CA CYS A 238 -30.78 5.97 2.53
C CYS A 238 -30.91 7.47 2.83
N PRO A 239 -32.13 7.99 2.99
CA PRO A 239 -32.33 9.38 3.36
C PRO A 239 -31.58 9.76 4.64
N GLY A 240 -30.65 10.71 4.51
CA GLY A 240 -29.86 11.23 5.64
C GLY A 240 -28.65 10.35 6.04
N GLY A 241 -28.28 9.33 5.26
CA GLY A 241 -27.12 8.52 5.58
C GLY A 241 -27.00 7.18 4.86
N LEU A 242 -26.62 6.16 5.61
CA LEU A 242 -26.39 4.78 5.15
C LEU A 242 -27.23 3.81 6.01
N LEU A 243 -27.90 2.87 5.36
CA LEU A 243 -28.54 1.72 6.01
C LEU A 243 -27.53 0.56 6.05
N ALA A 244 -27.06 0.21 7.23
CA ALA A 244 -26.14 -0.90 7.46
C ALA A 244 -26.87 -2.26 7.31
N PRO A 245 -26.13 -3.40 7.16
CA PRO A 245 -26.73 -4.72 6.89
C PRO A 245 -27.69 -5.22 7.96
N ASP A 246 -27.58 -4.76 9.20
CA ASP A 246 -28.45 -5.09 10.35
C ASP A 246 -29.68 -4.20 10.47
N GLY A 247 -29.88 -3.27 9.52
CA GLY A 247 -30.97 -2.29 9.55
C GLY A 247 -30.67 -1.01 10.36
N THR A 248 -29.48 -0.87 10.92
CA THR A 248 -29.05 0.36 11.62
C THR A 248 -28.82 1.47 10.61
N VAL A 249 -29.39 2.65 10.86
CA VAL A 249 -29.12 3.85 10.07
C VAL A 249 -27.90 4.58 10.65
N VAL A 250 -26.86 4.70 9.84
CA VAL A 250 -25.67 5.52 10.11
C VAL A 250 -25.89 6.87 9.44
N ALA A 251 -26.24 7.87 10.23
CA ALA A 251 -26.50 9.22 9.74
C ALA A 251 -25.19 9.88 9.25
N GLY A 252 -25.22 10.49 8.08
CA GLY A 252 -24.04 11.08 7.47
C GLY A 252 -24.38 12.02 6.31
N ARG A 253 -23.34 12.65 5.76
CA ARG A 253 -23.46 13.50 4.58
C ARG A 253 -23.23 12.67 3.33
N ALA A 254 -24.27 12.45 2.54
CA ALA A 254 -24.18 11.74 1.28
C ALA A 254 -23.58 12.64 0.18
N ASP A 255 -22.83 12.01 -0.74
CA ASP A 255 -22.44 12.64 -2.01
C ASP A 255 -23.70 13.03 -2.82
N ILE A 256 -23.57 14.09 -3.64
CA ILE A 256 -24.71 14.65 -4.41
C ILE A 256 -25.27 13.63 -5.42
N ASP A 257 -24.41 12.79 -5.98
CA ASP A 257 -24.77 11.82 -7.01
C ASP A 257 -25.17 10.44 -6.47
N LEU A 258 -25.34 10.30 -5.14
CA LEU A 258 -25.68 9.03 -4.51
C LEU A 258 -27.20 8.86 -4.42
N HIS A 259 -27.74 7.80 -5.06
CA HIS A 259 -29.16 7.51 -5.09
C HIS A 259 -29.55 6.53 -3.96
N GLU A 260 -30.78 6.68 -3.47
CA GLU A 260 -31.32 5.78 -2.45
C GLU A 260 -31.33 4.32 -2.93
N GLY A 261 -30.88 3.40 -2.06
CA GLY A 261 -30.78 1.98 -2.36
C GLY A 261 -29.48 1.57 -3.08
N GLU A 262 -28.65 2.51 -3.51
CA GLU A 262 -27.34 2.17 -4.10
C GLU A 262 -26.35 1.63 -3.05
N PRO A 263 -25.52 0.63 -3.42
CA PRO A 263 -24.43 0.17 -2.57
C PRO A 263 -23.48 1.32 -2.22
N ALA A 264 -23.29 1.55 -0.93
CA ALA A 264 -22.54 2.68 -0.40
C ALA A 264 -21.70 2.29 0.82
N VAL A 265 -20.82 3.18 1.21
CA VAL A 265 -20.06 3.10 2.47
C VAL A 265 -20.17 4.42 3.21
N ALA A 266 -20.19 4.33 4.55
CA ALA A 266 -20.02 5.47 5.43
C ALA A 266 -18.62 5.43 6.00
N VAL A 267 -17.87 6.52 5.88
CA VAL A 267 -16.48 6.63 6.36
C VAL A 267 -16.31 7.82 7.29
N PHE A 268 -15.48 7.66 8.30
CA PHE A 268 -15.14 8.70 9.27
C PHE A 268 -13.78 8.42 9.91
N PRO A 269 -13.07 9.45 10.39
CA PRO A 269 -11.81 9.25 11.08
C PRO A 269 -12.03 8.76 12.52
N PRO A 270 -11.18 7.85 13.05
CA PRO A 270 -11.24 7.40 14.43
C PRO A 270 -11.15 8.53 15.47
N SER A 271 -10.53 9.66 15.11
CA SER A 271 -10.46 10.87 15.95
C SER A 271 -11.79 11.59 16.11
N ALA A 272 -12.77 11.32 15.24
CA ALA A 272 -14.12 11.87 15.37
C ALA A 272 -15.03 11.01 16.28
N VAL A 273 -14.56 9.82 16.69
CA VAL A 273 -15.32 8.91 17.56
C VAL A 273 -15.08 9.27 19.01
N SER A 274 -16.15 9.60 19.72
CA SER A 274 -16.15 9.77 21.17
C SER A 274 -16.55 8.47 21.86
N VAL A 275 -15.96 8.19 23.01
CA VAL A 275 -16.18 6.97 23.79
C VAL A 275 -16.91 7.28 25.08
N PHE A 276 -17.96 6.48 25.37
CA PHE A 276 -18.76 6.63 26.59
C PHE A 276 -18.98 5.27 27.23
N LEU A 277 -19.07 5.22 28.56
CA LEU A 277 -19.40 3.99 29.31
C LEU A 277 -20.88 3.64 29.16
N ASP A 278 -21.75 4.65 29.16
CA ASP A 278 -23.19 4.53 28.99
C ASP A 278 -23.65 5.21 27.69
N ARG A 279 -24.79 4.77 27.16
CA ARG A 279 -25.36 5.38 25.95
C ARG A 279 -25.67 6.86 26.18
N PRO A 280 -24.96 7.78 25.50
CA PRO A 280 -25.20 9.18 25.67
C PRO A 280 -26.52 9.62 25.03
N GLY A 281 -27.20 10.59 25.65
CA GLY A 281 -28.31 11.31 25.06
C GLY A 281 -27.86 12.52 24.25
N GLY A 282 -28.83 13.25 23.67
CA GLY A 282 -28.61 14.55 23.04
C GLY A 282 -28.42 14.53 21.53
N SER A 283 -27.49 15.34 21.00
CA SER A 283 -27.37 15.63 19.56
C SER A 283 -26.65 14.57 18.70
N PRO A 284 -25.78 13.69 19.18
CA PRO A 284 -25.20 12.66 18.35
C PRO A 284 -26.27 11.75 17.73
N ARG A 285 -26.13 11.44 16.43
CA ARG A 285 -27.08 10.58 15.71
C ARG A 285 -26.59 9.15 15.61
N ASN A 286 -25.26 8.95 15.62
CA ASN A 286 -24.65 7.64 15.54
C ASN A 286 -24.10 7.28 16.91
N ALA A 287 -24.67 6.25 17.53
CA ALA A 287 -24.18 5.66 18.77
C ALA A 287 -24.36 4.16 18.66
N VAL A 288 -23.26 3.42 18.79
CA VAL A 288 -23.23 1.95 18.70
C VAL A 288 -22.50 1.37 19.89
N GLU A 289 -23.07 0.31 20.51
CA GLU A 289 -22.39 -0.45 21.55
C GLU A 289 -21.34 -1.37 20.93
N VAL A 290 -20.14 -1.37 21.49
CA VAL A 290 -19.02 -2.19 21.06
C VAL A 290 -18.33 -2.84 22.26
N VAL A 291 -17.61 -3.93 22.01
CA VAL A 291 -16.66 -4.50 22.96
C VAL A 291 -15.25 -4.07 22.54
N LEU A 292 -14.43 -3.63 23.46
CA LEU A 292 -13.04 -3.28 23.15
C LEU A 292 -12.21 -4.56 22.92
N ALA A 293 -11.71 -4.73 21.69
CA ALA A 293 -10.85 -5.85 21.34
C ALA A 293 -9.38 -5.61 21.73
N ALA A 294 -8.91 -4.37 21.60
CA ALA A 294 -7.51 -3.98 21.86
C ALA A 294 -7.38 -2.49 22.16
N LEU A 295 -6.33 -2.14 22.89
CA LEU A 295 -5.84 -0.78 23.09
C LEU A 295 -4.44 -0.69 22.47
N GLU A 296 -4.27 0.14 21.43
CA GLU A 296 -3.03 0.30 20.66
C GLU A 296 -2.41 1.67 20.93
N PRO A 297 -1.30 1.78 21.70
CA PRO A 297 -0.59 3.04 21.84
C PRO A 297 -0.05 3.54 20.49
N ARG A 298 -0.27 4.84 20.17
CA ARG A 298 0.17 5.48 18.92
C ARG A 298 0.68 6.90 19.20
N GLY A 299 1.93 7.01 19.62
CA GLY A 299 2.50 8.30 19.98
C GLY A 299 1.77 8.92 21.17
N ASP A 300 1.11 10.04 20.97
CA ASP A 300 0.37 10.82 21.96
C ASP A 300 -1.11 10.41 22.12
N ILE A 301 -1.57 9.41 21.36
CA ILE A 301 -2.93 8.86 21.43
C ILE A 301 -2.92 7.36 21.71
N VAL A 302 -4.07 6.85 22.16
CA VAL A 302 -4.38 5.42 22.24
C VAL A 302 -5.55 5.13 21.32
N ARG A 303 -5.36 4.19 20.39
CA ARG A 303 -6.42 3.68 19.51
C ARG A 303 -7.13 2.51 20.17
N LEU A 304 -8.41 2.70 20.43
CA LEU A 304 -9.32 1.66 20.91
C LEU A 304 -9.91 0.93 19.71
N ARG A 305 -9.73 -0.39 19.65
CA ARG A 305 -10.33 -1.24 18.59
C ARG A 305 -11.61 -1.86 19.08
N ALA A 306 -12.64 -1.77 18.25
CA ALA A 306 -13.94 -2.38 18.50
C ALA A 306 -14.02 -3.82 17.96
N ALA A 307 -14.80 -4.63 18.67
CA ALA A 307 -15.38 -5.88 18.20
C ALA A 307 -16.90 -5.85 18.43
N ALA A 308 -17.63 -6.67 17.67
CA ALA A 308 -19.07 -6.79 17.85
C ALA A 308 -19.38 -7.41 19.21
N PRO A 309 -20.33 -6.85 20.00
CA PRO A 309 -20.86 -7.52 21.16
C PRO A 309 -21.65 -8.76 20.74
N PRO A 310 -21.81 -9.78 21.61
CA PRO A 310 -22.61 -10.96 21.30
C PRO A 310 -24.02 -10.59 20.81
N GLY A 311 -24.37 -11.01 19.59
CA GLY A 311 -25.62 -10.66 18.93
C GLY A 311 -25.71 -9.25 18.38
N GLY A 312 -24.63 -8.47 18.45
CA GLY A 312 -24.52 -7.15 17.89
C GLY A 312 -24.12 -7.13 16.41
N PRO A 313 -24.08 -5.94 15.79
CA PRO A 313 -23.81 -5.79 14.38
C PRO A 313 -22.34 -6.09 14.03
N SER A 314 -22.11 -7.01 13.06
CA SER A 314 -20.75 -7.41 12.65
C SER A 314 -19.96 -6.29 11.97
N TRP A 315 -20.63 -5.26 11.45
CA TRP A 315 -19.94 -4.14 10.78
C TRP A 315 -19.14 -3.25 11.75
N VAL A 316 -19.33 -3.40 13.08
CA VAL A 316 -18.51 -2.69 14.07
C VAL A 316 -17.12 -3.29 14.25
N ASP A 317 -16.90 -4.53 13.77
CA ASP A 317 -15.61 -5.20 13.90
C ASP A 317 -14.50 -4.40 13.22
N GLY A 318 -13.51 -4.01 14.03
CA GLY A 318 -12.36 -3.26 13.55
C GLY A 318 -12.55 -1.75 13.45
N LEU A 319 -13.74 -1.21 13.77
CA LEU A 319 -13.88 0.23 14.01
C LEU A 319 -12.93 0.68 15.11
N ALA A 320 -12.56 1.95 15.08
CA ALA A 320 -11.60 2.50 16.02
C ALA A 320 -12.06 3.84 16.61
N ALA A 321 -11.55 4.14 17.80
CA ALA A 321 -11.62 5.48 18.40
C ALA A 321 -10.22 5.88 18.86
N ASP A 322 -9.81 7.10 18.49
CA ASP A 322 -8.54 7.67 18.96
C ASP A 322 -8.80 8.57 20.16
N VAL A 323 -8.26 8.19 21.30
CA VAL A 323 -8.43 8.92 22.57
C VAL A 323 -7.08 9.27 23.19
N THR A 324 -7.05 10.21 24.12
CA THR A 324 -5.83 10.51 24.86
C THR A 324 -5.54 9.43 25.92
N PRO A 325 -4.28 9.21 26.34
CA PRO A 325 -3.96 8.33 27.46
C PRO A 325 -4.68 8.70 28.76
N ALA A 326 -4.91 9.99 29.01
CA ALA A 326 -5.70 10.46 30.13
C ALA A 326 -7.15 9.98 30.07
N ALA A 327 -7.79 10.05 28.89
CA ALA A 327 -9.15 9.55 28.73
C ALA A 327 -9.26 8.03 28.97
N VAL A 328 -8.25 7.24 28.58
CA VAL A 328 -8.22 5.80 28.87
C VAL A 328 -8.17 5.55 30.39
N ALA A 329 -7.35 6.33 31.11
CA ALA A 329 -7.25 6.25 32.56
C ALA A 329 -8.54 6.67 33.27
N ASP A 330 -9.17 7.78 32.83
CA ASP A 330 -10.43 8.28 33.39
C ASP A 330 -11.61 7.32 33.17
N LEU A 331 -11.67 6.72 31.97
CA LEU A 331 -12.70 5.73 31.62
C LEU A 331 -12.43 4.35 32.26
N ALA A 332 -11.20 4.10 32.74
CA ALA A 332 -10.75 2.83 33.29
C ALA A 332 -11.08 1.62 32.41
N VAL A 333 -10.94 1.78 31.09
CA VAL A 333 -11.29 0.74 30.11
C VAL A 333 -10.11 -0.18 29.80
N GLU A 334 -10.44 -1.43 29.56
CA GLU A 334 -9.50 -2.51 29.20
C GLU A 334 -10.11 -3.39 28.09
N PRO A 335 -9.34 -4.25 27.42
CA PRO A 335 -9.89 -5.22 26.48
C PRO A 335 -10.99 -6.07 27.12
N GLY A 336 -12.12 -6.21 26.40
CA GLY A 336 -13.34 -6.86 26.90
C GLY A 336 -14.38 -5.91 27.49
N ALA A 337 -14.04 -4.64 27.77
CA ALA A 337 -15.00 -3.65 28.25
C ALA A 337 -16.06 -3.34 27.18
N ARG A 338 -17.30 -3.17 27.61
CA ARG A 338 -18.39 -2.65 26.77
C ARG A 338 -18.41 -1.13 26.87
N VAL A 339 -18.45 -0.49 25.71
CA VAL A 339 -18.50 0.99 25.61
C VAL A 339 -19.37 1.41 24.43
N TRP A 340 -19.73 2.66 24.39
CA TRP A 340 -20.44 3.26 23.26
C TRP A 340 -19.48 4.10 22.43
N PHE A 341 -19.38 3.74 21.13
CA PHE A 341 -18.74 4.59 20.13
C PHE A 341 -19.78 5.54 19.55
N VAL A 342 -19.44 6.81 19.54
CA VAL A 342 -20.36 7.88 19.16
C VAL A 342 -19.68 8.80 18.15
N VAL A 343 -20.30 8.99 17.00
CA VAL A 343 -19.79 9.89 15.97
C VAL A 343 -20.89 10.85 15.50
N LYS A 344 -20.53 12.12 15.31
CA LYS A 344 -21.47 13.10 14.77
C LYS A 344 -21.74 12.84 13.28
N ALA A 345 -22.98 13.01 12.84
CA ALA A 345 -23.34 12.85 11.43
C ALA A 345 -22.56 13.78 10.48
N THR A 346 -22.11 14.93 10.96
CA THR A 346 -21.29 15.87 10.19
C THR A 346 -19.88 15.36 9.88
N GLU A 347 -19.39 14.40 10.65
CA GLU A 347 -18.06 13.78 10.49
C GLU A 347 -18.10 12.51 9.63
N VAL A 348 -19.30 12.03 9.30
CA VAL A 348 -19.52 10.84 8.49
C VAL A 348 -19.78 11.23 7.04
N ALA A 349 -18.93 10.78 6.13
CA ALA A 349 -19.13 10.92 4.69
C ALA A 349 -19.70 9.62 4.12
N VAL A 350 -20.73 9.71 3.29
CA VAL A 350 -21.35 8.55 2.62
C VAL A 350 -21.15 8.68 1.12
N HIS A 351 -20.55 7.66 0.51
CA HIS A 351 -20.26 7.65 -0.93
C HIS A 351 -20.43 6.25 -1.55
N PRO A 352 -20.60 6.15 -2.89
CA PRO A 352 -20.86 4.87 -3.55
C PRO A 352 -19.65 3.94 -3.49
N THR A 353 -19.89 2.61 -3.51
CA THR A 353 -18.86 1.58 -3.58
C THR A 353 -18.33 1.36 -5.01
N SER A 354 -19.10 1.73 -6.04
CA SER A 354 -18.70 1.68 -7.46
C SER A 354 -18.75 3.08 -8.07
N ARG A 355 -17.94 3.31 -9.10
CA ARG A 355 -18.10 4.44 -10.03
C ARG A 355 -18.86 3.99 -11.23
#